data_24dee4d256322139827d01c5efb10600
#
_entry.id   24dee4d256322139827d01c5efb10600
#
_cell.length_a   1.000
_cell.length_b   1.000
_cell.length_c   1.000
_cell.angle_alpha   90.00
_cell.angle_beta   90.00
_cell.angle_gamma   90.00
#
_symmetry.space_group_name_H-M   'P 1'
#
loop_
_entity.id
_entity.type
_entity.pdbx_description
1 polymer ?
#
loop_
_entity_poly.entity_id
_entity_poly.type
_entity_poly.pdbx_seq_one_letter_code
_entity_poly.pdbx_strand_id
1 'polypeptide(L)'
;MEGFPQSVSIMPLKQPTIHVVRPGLFTTIQDLGRFGYQRFGVSVSGAMDPWALTVGNRLLGNPDRAAGLEVTIQGPELLFEDALSIVITGADLSPASNGVPLPMWTVVRMPAGGRLEFGMRRQGTRAYLTVAGGIDGPLMLGSRSTHIRSGLGGVAGRALRKWDRLDVGPARAAGKP
;
A
#
# COMPACT_ATOMS: atom_id res chain seq x y z
N MET A 1 8.39 -35.33 39.74
CA MET A 1 8.75 -33.97 39.30
C MET A 1 8.64 -33.96 37.79
N GLU A 2 7.48 -33.54 37.27
CA GLU A 2 7.25 -33.43 35.81
C GLU A 2 7.71 -32.06 35.37
N GLY A 3 8.62 -32.07 34.39
CA GLY A 3 9.20 -30.84 33.82
C GLY A 3 8.17 -30.09 33.01
N PHE A 4 8.06 -28.77 33.23
CA PHE A 4 7.25 -27.87 32.43
C PHE A 4 7.71 -27.89 30.95
N PRO A 5 6.77 -27.90 29.96
CA PRO A 5 7.14 -27.84 28.58
C PRO A 5 7.83 -26.50 28.31
N GLN A 6 8.98 -26.56 27.63
CA GLN A 6 9.73 -25.38 27.20
C GLN A 6 8.85 -24.53 26.32
N SER A 7 8.78 -23.23 26.58
CA SER A 7 8.07 -22.24 25.79
C SER A 7 8.56 -22.28 24.34
N VAL A 8 7.67 -22.65 23.45
CA VAL A 8 7.91 -22.54 22.00
C VAL A 8 8.04 -21.05 21.69
N SER A 9 9.26 -20.60 21.42
CA SER A 9 9.53 -19.25 20.93
C SER A 9 8.96 -19.15 19.52
N ILE A 10 7.78 -18.57 19.37
CA ILE A 10 7.21 -18.25 18.07
C ILE A 10 8.02 -17.08 17.49
N MET A 11 8.95 -17.39 16.60
CA MET A 11 9.60 -16.34 15.81
C MET A 11 8.51 -15.53 15.08
N PRO A 12 8.52 -14.19 15.18
CA PRO A 12 7.57 -13.39 14.42
C PRO A 12 7.75 -13.68 12.92
N LEU A 13 6.65 -14.04 12.25
CA LEU A 13 6.66 -14.27 10.81
C LEU A 13 7.18 -12.99 10.14
N LYS A 14 8.20 -13.13 9.29
CA LYS A 14 8.71 -12.01 8.49
C LYS A 14 7.55 -11.41 7.69
N GLN A 15 7.29 -10.14 7.86
CA GLN A 15 6.28 -9.44 7.05
C GLN A 15 6.81 -9.27 5.62
N PRO A 16 5.93 -9.47 4.61
CA PRO A 16 6.30 -9.19 3.24
C PRO A 16 6.71 -7.73 3.06
N THR A 17 7.65 -7.49 2.16
CA THR A 17 8.27 -6.17 2.00
C THR A 17 8.30 -5.73 0.53
N ILE A 18 8.10 -4.42 0.34
CA ILE A 18 8.24 -3.75 -0.97
C ILE A 18 9.30 -2.65 -0.81
N HIS A 19 10.28 -2.62 -1.71
CA HIS A 19 11.31 -1.60 -1.75
C HIS A 19 11.02 -0.55 -2.82
N VAL A 20 11.23 0.72 -2.49
CA VAL A 20 11.10 1.83 -3.43
C VAL A 20 12.43 2.03 -4.17
N VAL A 21 12.48 1.60 -5.44
CA VAL A 21 13.65 1.78 -6.32
C VAL A 21 13.69 3.22 -6.85
N ARG A 22 12.54 3.73 -7.29
CA ARG A 22 12.30 5.14 -7.65
C ARG A 22 10.95 5.57 -7.11
N PRO A 23 10.82 6.76 -6.51
CA PRO A 23 9.58 7.14 -5.81
C PRO A 23 8.47 7.65 -6.76
N GLY A 24 8.77 7.89 -8.06
CA GLY A 24 7.89 8.63 -8.96
C GLY A 24 7.88 10.13 -8.65
N LEU A 25 6.90 10.85 -9.24
CA LEU A 25 6.77 12.29 -9.01
C LEU A 25 6.28 12.60 -7.60
N PHE A 26 5.20 11.93 -7.18
CA PHE A 26 4.60 12.12 -5.87
C PHE A 26 3.79 10.88 -5.50
N THR A 27 4.34 10.06 -4.62
CA THR A 27 3.70 8.84 -4.12
C THR A 27 3.60 8.88 -2.61
N THR A 28 2.42 8.63 -2.06
CA THR A 28 2.16 8.64 -0.61
C THR A 28 1.39 7.41 -0.18
N ILE A 29 1.50 7.02 1.09
CA ILE A 29 0.62 6.04 1.69
C ILE A 29 -0.70 6.75 2.03
N GLN A 30 -1.82 6.19 1.59
CA GLN A 30 -3.14 6.70 1.88
C GLN A 30 -4.09 5.55 2.27
N ASP A 31 -4.97 5.84 3.23
CA ASP A 31 -6.17 5.07 3.54
C ASP A 31 -7.41 5.97 3.36
N LEU A 32 -8.52 5.70 4.03
CA LEU A 32 -9.71 6.55 3.96
C LEU A 32 -9.65 7.79 4.88
N GLY A 33 -8.52 8.03 5.55
CA GLY A 33 -8.28 9.21 6.37
C GLY A 33 -8.67 9.07 7.86
N ARG A 34 -8.31 10.10 8.64
CA ARG A 34 -8.52 10.20 10.09
C ARG A 34 -9.68 11.13 10.43
N PHE A 35 -10.80 10.55 10.78
CA PHE A 35 -12.01 11.27 11.14
C PHE A 35 -12.11 11.53 12.65
N GLY A 36 -12.88 12.58 13.03
CA GLY A 36 -13.19 12.89 14.42
C GLY A 36 -12.23 13.89 15.09
N TYR A 37 -11.18 14.31 14.40
CA TYR A 37 -10.14 15.19 14.95
C TYR A 37 -10.14 16.59 14.34
N GLN A 38 -11.05 16.90 13.42
CA GLN A 38 -11.10 18.18 12.72
C GLN A 38 -11.30 19.37 13.68
N ARG A 39 -12.06 19.16 14.75
CA ARG A 39 -12.25 20.16 15.82
C ARG A 39 -10.95 20.58 16.53
N PHE A 40 -9.91 19.77 16.43
CA PHE A 40 -8.57 20.04 16.97
C PHE A 40 -7.61 20.55 15.90
N GLY A 41 -8.10 20.91 14.71
CA GLY A 41 -7.28 21.38 13.59
C GLY A 41 -6.55 20.26 12.82
N VAL A 42 -6.86 19.01 13.11
CA VAL A 42 -6.23 17.86 12.39
C VAL A 42 -6.98 17.58 11.09
N SER A 43 -6.28 17.65 9.97
CA SER A 43 -6.82 17.30 8.65
C SER A 43 -7.22 15.82 8.56
N VAL A 44 -8.32 15.52 7.88
CA VAL A 44 -8.76 14.15 7.61
C VAL A 44 -7.70 13.41 6.78
N SER A 45 -7.10 14.08 5.79
CA SER A 45 -6.21 13.42 4.84
C SER A 45 -6.93 12.29 4.08
N GLY A 46 -6.24 11.23 3.69
CA GLY A 46 -6.86 10.11 2.98
C GLY A 46 -6.74 10.23 1.47
N ALA A 47 -7.16 9.17 0.79
CA ALA A 47 -7.12 9.07 -0.66
C ALA A 47 -7.96 10.19 -1.31
N MET A 48 -7.44 10.78 -2.39
CA MET A 48 -8.16 11.77 -3.20
C MET A 48 -9.38 11.14 -3.89
N ASP A 49 -9.25 9.86 -4.31
CA ASP A 49 -10.34 9.04 -4.82
C ASP A 49 -10.54 7.83 -3.89
N PRO A 50 -11.37 7.99 -2.83
CA PRO A 50 -11.64 6.92 -1.87
C PRO A 50 -12.29 5.69 -2.51
N TRP A 51 -13.06 5.89 -3.59
CA TRP A 51 -13.73 4.80 -4.29
C TRP A 51 -12.72 3.89 -4.98
N ALA A 52 -11.78 4.46 -5.75
CA ALA A 52 -10.76 3.69 -6.44
C ALA A 52 -9.90 2.88 -5.45
N LEU A 53 -9.50 3.48 -4.31
CA LEU A 53 -8.77 2.77 -3.25
C LEU A 53 -9.60 1.64 -2.64
N THR A 54 -10.89 1.91 -2.35
CA THR A 54 -11.79 0.92 -1.75
C THR A 54 -12.01 -0.28 -2.67
N VAL A 55 -12.25 -0.05 -3.96
CA VAL A 55 -12.43 -1.13 -4.94
C VAL A 55 -11.18 -2.00 -5.02
N GLY A 56 -9.99 -1.38 -5.10
CA GLY A 56 -8.73 -2.12 -5.09
C GLY A 56 -8.57 -3.01 -3.85
N ASN A 57 -8.92 -2.49 -2.67
CA ASN A 57 -8.91 -3.24 -1.43
C ASN A 57 -9.91 -4.41 -1.43
N ARG A 58 -11.14 -4.18 -1.88
CA ARG A 58 -12.18 -5.23 -1.94
C ARG A 58 -11.81 -6.37 -2.87
N LEU A 59 -11.22 -6.07 -4.02
CA LEU A 59 -10.74 -7.10 -4.97
C LEU A 59 -9.68 -8.02 -4.34
N LEU A 60 -8.91 -7.51 -3.37
CA LEU A 60 -7.91 -8.29 -2.63
C LEU A 60 -8.45 -8.94 -1.34
N GLY A 61 -9.72 -8.72 -0.99
CA GLY A 61 -10.29 -9.17 0.28
C GLY A 61 -9.78 -8.39 1.50
N ASN A 62 -9.16 -7.23 1.29
CA ASN A 62 -8.75 -6.34 2.35
C ASN A 62 -9.94 -5.60 2.98
N PRO A 63 -9.83 -5.10 4.23
CA PRO A 63 -10.75 -4.11 4.73
C PRO A 63 -10.74 -2.85 3.84
N ASP A 64 -11.89 -2.19 3.67
CA ASP A 64 -12.03 -0.97 2.86
C ASP A 64 -11.00 0.12 3.22
N ARG A 65 -10.64 0.20 4.50
CA ARG A 65 -9.69 1.18 5.06
C ARG A 65 -8.23 0.72 5.03
N ALA A 66 -7.90 -0.42 4.42
CA ALA A 66 -6.51 -0.82 4.31
C ALA A 66 -5.73 0.24 3.52
N ALA A 67 -4.52 0.57 3.99
CA ALA A 67 -3.73 1.57 3.31
C ALA A 67 -3.09 0.99 2.03
N GLY A 68 -3.03 1.83 1.01
CA GLY A 68 -2.37 1.59 -0.25
C GLY A 68 -1.46 2.76 -0.62
N LEU A 69 -0.88 2.73 -1.80
CA LEU A 69 -0.14 3.86 -2.36
C LEU A 69 -1.04 4.68 -3.29
N GLU A 70 -1.10 5.98 -3.04
CA GLU A 70 -1.63 6.96 -3.98
C GLU A 70 -0.48 7.50 -4.81
N VAL A 71 -0.62 7.38 -6.12
CA VAL A 71 0.40 7.72 -7.13
C VAL A 71 -0.09 8.88 -7.97
N THR A 72 0.71 9.94 -8.10
CA THR A 72 0.34 11.14 -8.86
C THR A 72 1.15 11.25 -10.15
N ILE A 73 0.48 11.19 -11.30
CA ILE A 73 0.97 11.46 -12.67
C ILE A 73 2.08 10.51 -13.11
N GLN A 74 3.21 10.47 -12.43
CA GLN A 74 4.35 9.60 -12.70
C GLN A 74 4.56 8.64 -11.52
N GLY A 75 4.38 7.36 -11.77
CA GLY A 75 4.44 6.35 -10.72
C GLY A 75 5.85 5.93 -10.32
N PRO A 76 5.94 5.22 -9.19
CA PRO A 76 7.19 4.68 -8.67
C PRO A 76 7.66 3.45 -9.44
N GLU A 77 8.92 3.09 -9.25
CA GLU A 77 9.42 1.75 -9.49
C GLU A 77 9.57 1.04 -8.15
N LEU A 78 8.93 -0.11 -8.03
CA LEU A 78 8.86 -0.90 -6.80
C LEU A 78 9.42 -2.30 -7.04
N LEU A 79 10.19 -2.81 -6.07
CA LEU A 79 10.70 -4.17 -6.03
C LEU A 79 9.98 -4.95 -4.92
N PHE A 80 9.35 -6.04 -5.27
CA PHE A 80 8.66 -6.94 -4.34
C PHE A 80 9.65 -7.97 -3.81
N GLU A 81 10.00 -7.91 -2.52
CA GLU A 81 10.90 -8.92 -1.92
C GLU A 81 10.21 -10.30 -1.84
N ASP A 82 8.91 -10.27 -1.56
CA ASP A 82 8.08 -11.46 -1.42
C ASP A 82 6.97 -11.48 -2.49
N ALA A 83 6.45 -12.67 -2.79
CA ALA A 83 5.35 -12.80 -3.74
C ALA A 83 4.04 -12.26 -3.14
N LEU A 84 3.45 -11.24 -3.78
CA LEU A 84 2.26 -10.53 -3.32
C LEU A 84 1.19 -10.43 -4.39
N SER A 85 -0.09 -10.45 -3.99
CA SER A 85 -1.18 -10.05 -4.86
C SER A 85 -1.41 -8.55 -4.77
N ILE A 86 -1.59 -7.91 -5.91
CA ILE A 86 -1.81 -6.47 -6.03
C ILE A 86 -3.01 -6.16 -6.92
N VAL A 87 -3.55 -4.97 -6.77
CA VAL A 87 -4.50 -4.37 -7.73
C VAL A 87 -4.10 -2.92 -7.97
N ILE A 88 -4.17 -2.49 -9.22
CA ILE A 88 -3.98 -1.10 -9.62
C ILE A 88 -5.30 -0.55 -10.08
N THR A 89 -5.74 0.57 -9.49
CA THR A 89 -7.01 1.26 -9.78
C THR A 89 -6.80 2.75 -10.05
N GLY A 90 -7.86 3.46 -10.41
CA GLY A 90 -7.81 4.89 -10.71
C GLY A 90 -7.25 5.19 -12.09
N ALA A 91 -6.29 6.10 -12.17
CA ALA A 91 -5.67 6.55 -13.41
C ALA A 91 -4.85 5.46 -14.12
N ASP A 92 -4.91 5.41 -15.46
CA ASP A 92 -3.99 4.60 -16.26
C ASP A 92 -2.66 5.33 -16.45
N LEU A 93 -1.68 4.90 -15.68
CA LEU A 93 -0.29 5.37 -15.75
C LEU A 93 0.62 4.31 -16.41
N SER A 94 0.06 3.48 -17.29
CA SER A 94 0.76 2.41 -18.01
C SER A 94 1.57 1.49 -17.09
N PRO A 95 0.94 0.83 -16.11
CA PRO A 95 1.65 -0.08 -15.22
C PRO A 95 2.19 -1.28 -15.98
N ALA A 96 3.41 -1.71 -15.64
CA ALA A 96 4.07 -2.85 -16.23
C ALA A 96 4.92 -3.60 -15.20
N SER A 97 5.17 -4.88 -15.45
CA SER A 97 6.13 -5.68 -14.70
C SER A 97 7.15 -6.26 -15.65
N ASN A 98 8.43 -5.94 -15.44
CA ASN A 98 9.52 -6.37 -16.33
C ASN A 98 9.21 -6.07 -17.83
N GLY A 99 8.65 -4.90 -18.10
CA GLY A 99 8.25 -4.47 -19.46
C GLY A 99 6.94 -5.07 -19.98
N VAL A 100 6.28 -5.97 -19.26
CA VAL A 100 4.98 -6.54 -19.65
C VAL A 100 3.85 -5.72 -19.03
N PRO A 101 2.94 -5.14 -19.84
CA PRO A 101 1.81 -4.36 -19.33
C PRO A 101 0.95 -5.16 -18.36
N LEU A 102 0.54 -4.53 -17.27
CA LEU A 102 -0.37 -5.11 -16.28
C LEU A 102 -1.80 -4.60 -16.48
N PRO A 103 -2.81 -5.48 -16.28
CA PRO A 103 -4.19 -5.05 -16.35
C PRO A 103 -4.54 -4.16 -15.16
N MET A 104 -5.38 -3.14 -15.41
CA MET A 104 -6.00 -2.32 -14.38
C MET A 104 -7.23 -3.03 -13.79
N TRP A 105 -7.58 -2.71 -12.54
CA TRP A 105 -8.80 -3.20 -11.86
C TRP A 105 -8.89 -4.72 -11.74
N THR A 106 -7.76 -5.40 -11.79
CA THR A 106 -7.66 -6.86 -11.78
C THR A 106 -6.60 -7.29 -10.77
N VAL A 107 -6.87 -8.41 -10.09
CA VAL A 107 -5.88 -8.99 -9.18
C VAL A 107 -4.73 -9.58 -9.99
N VAL A 108 -3.52 -9.10 -9.72
CA VAL A 108 -2.27 -9.58 -10.33
C VAL A 108 -1.38 -10.17 -9.25
N ARG A 109 -0.77 -11.33 -9.52
CA ARG A 109 0.23 -11.90 -8.64
C ARG A 109 1.62 -11.43 -9.04
N MET A 110 2.24 -10.62 -8.22
CA MET A 110 3.65 -10.26 -8.34
C MET A 110 4.51 -11.38 -7.75
N PRO A 111 5.51 -11.87 -8.50
CA PRO A 111 6.46 -12.85 -7.95
C PRO A 111 7.43 -12.20 -6.97
N ALA A 112 8.07 -12.99 -6.12
CA ALA A 112 9.23 -12.54 -5.36
C ALA A 112 10.35 -12.10 -6.33
N GLY A 113 10.98 -10.96 -6.03
CA GLY A 113 11.94 -10.30 -6.92
C GLY A 113 11.29 -9.56 -8.11
N GLY A 114 9.96 -9.59 -8.23
CA GLY A 114 9.21 -8.89 -9.29
C GLY A 114 9.32 -7.38 -9.16
N ARG A 115 9.34 -6.69 -10.30
CA ARG A 115 9.35 -5.22 -10.38
C ARG A 115 8.04 -4.72 -10.94
N LEU A 116 7.47 -3.69 -10.29
CA LEU A 116 6.37 -2.91 -10.82
C LEU A 116 6.93 -1.54 -11.22
N GLU A 117 6.63 -1.15 -12.44
CA GLU A 117 6.98 0.16 -12.97
C GLU A 117 5.77 0.83 -13.62
N PHE A 118 5.81 2.13 -13.75
CA PHE A 118 4.78 2.91 -14.43
C PHE A 118 5.44 3.65 -15.60
N GLY A 119 4.72 3.68 -16.71
CA GLY A 119 5.15 4.36 -17.93
C GLY A 119 4.54 5.76 -18.07
N MET A 120 4.24 6.14 -19.30
CA MET A 120 3.58 7.41 -19.57
C MET A 120 2.10 7.36 -19.15
N ARG A 121 1.65 8.46 -18.59
CA ARG A 121 0.24 8.66 -18.25
C ARG A 121 -0.62 8.59 -19.53
N ARG A 122 -1.59 7.69 -19.54
CA ARG A 122 -2.59 7.59 -20.61
C ARG A 122 -3.86 8.36 -20.25
N GLN A 123 -4.36 8.17 -19.01
CA GLN A 123 -5.62 8.77 -18.57
C GLN A 123 -5.61 9.03 -17.07
N GLY A 124 -6.26 10.10 -16.63
CA GLY A 124 -6.38 10.45 -15.20
C GLY A 124 -5.09 10.97 -14.60
N THR A 125 -5.09 11.24 -13.30
CA THR A 125 -3.95 11.83 -12.58
C THR A 125 -3.56 11.06 -11.33
N ARG A 126 -4.46 10.29 -10.75
CA ARG A 126 -4.24 9.54 -9.51
C ARG A 126 -4.51 8.06 -9.74
N ALA A 127 -3.47 7.24 -9.57
CA ALA A 127 -3.60 5.79 -9.49
C ALA A 127 -3.43 5.32 -8.05
N TYR A 128 -3.98 4.17 -7.75
CA TYR A 128 -3.86 3.52 -6.45
C TYR A 128 -3.29 2.12 -6.64
N LEU A 129 -2.24 1.82 -5.90
CA LEU A 129 -1.72 0.46 -5.75
C LEU A 129 -2.15 -0.07 -4.39
N THR A 130 -3.00 -1.09 -4.40
CA THR A 130 -3.36 -1.85 -3.20
C THR A 130 -2.65 -3.19 -3.22
N VAL A 131 -2.30 -3.71 -2.05
CA VAL A 131 -1.62 -5.00 -1.88
C VAL A 131 -2.41 -5.86 -0.89
N ALA A 132 -2.39 -7.18 -1.07
CA ALA A 132 -3.03 -8.09 -0.14
C ALA A 132 -2.41 -7.96 1.26
N GLY A 133 -3.23 -7.65 2.26
CA GLY A 133 -2.80 -7.30 3.62
C GLY A 133 -2.70 -5.79 3.87
N GLY A 134 -2.68 -4.96 2.81
CA GLY A 134 -2.49 -3.50 2.90
C GLY A 134 -1.06 -3.10 3.24
N ILE A 135 -0.71 -1.84 2.98
CA ILE A 135 0.57 -1.27 3.43
C ILE A 135 0.49 -1.07 4.95
N ASP A 136 1.46 -1.64 5.66
CA ASP A 136 1.57 -1.46 7.11
C ASP A 136 2.43 -0.25 7.48
N GLY A 137 2.28 0.21 8.70
CA GLY A 137 3.00 1.37 9.21
C GLY A 137 2.30 2.02 10.40
N PRO A 138 2.87 3.08 10.95
CA PRO A 138 2.34 3.73 12.14
C PRO A 138 0.90 4.20 11.96
N LEU A 139 0.03 3.78 12.88
CA LEU A 139 -1.36 4.23 12.94
C LEU A 139 -1.42 5.51 13.79
N MET A 140 -1.66 6.64 13.13
CA MET A 140 -1.75 7.94 13.80
C MET A 140 -3.18 8.45 13.78
N LEU A 141 -3.80 8.57 14.96
CA LEU A 141 -5.20 8.95 15.12
C LEU A 141 -6.16 8.09 14.27
N GLY A 142 -5.93 6.77 14.26
CA GLY A 142 -6.76 5.80 13.55
C GLY A 142 -6.54 5.73 12.02
N SER A 143 -5.48 6.36 11.47
CA SER A 143 -5.18 6.36 10.05
C SER A 143 -3.68 6.25 9.77
N ARG A 144 -3.34 5.58 8.66
CA ARG A 144 -1.98 5.53 8.10
C ARG A 144 -1.73 6.61 7.05
N SER A 145 -2.77 7.39 6.69
CA SER A 145 -2.66 8.39 5.63
C SER A 145 -1.58 9.42 5.91
N THR A 146 -0.79 9.70 4.90
CA THR A 146 0.21 10.76 4.91
C THR A 146 -0.46 12.13 4.88
N HIS A 147 -0.09 13.02 5.80
CA HIS A 147 -0.42 14.44 5.77
C HIS A 147 0.86 15.26 5.81
N ILE A 148 1.33 15.69 4.64
CA ILE A 148 2.66 16.31 4.46
C ILE A 148 2.84 17.57 5.28
N ARG A 149 1.82 18.45 5.31
CA ARG A 149 1.91 19.73 6.02
C ARG A 149 2.16 19.60 7.53
N SER A 150 1.62 18.52 8.13
CA SER A 150 1.80 18.25 9.57
C SER A 150 2.83 17.16 9.85
N GLY A 151 3.46 16.57 8.83
CA GLY A 151 4.39 15.46 9.00
C GLY A 151 3.78 14.20 9.62
N LEU A 152 2.47 13.94 9.40
CA LEU A 152 1.75 12.84 10.03
C LEU A 152 1.57 11.65 9.07
N GLY A 153 1.61 10.44 9.64
CA GLY A 153 1.30 9.18 8.96
C GLY A 153 2.30 8.77 7.87
N GLY A 154 1.96 7.74 7.12
CA GLY A 154 2.80 7.21 6.05
C GLY A 154 4.23 6.90 6.48
N VAL A 155 5.18 7.09 5.56
CA VAL A 155 6.61 7.02 5.86
C VAL A 155 7.06 8.39 6.36
N ALA A 156 7.16 8.55 7.67
CA ALA A 156 7.62 9.79 8.33
C ALA A 156 6.89 11.06 7.85
N GLY A 157 5.58 10.98 7.55
CA GLY A 157 4.75 12.11 7.15
C GLY A 157 5.11 12.76 5.80
N ARG A 158 5.78 12.05 4.92
CA ARG A 158 6.29 12.55 3.64
C ARG A 158 5.94 11.66 2.47
N ALA A 159 6.11 12.16 1.25
CA ALA A 159 6.12 11.33 0.05
C ALA A 159 7.29 10.31 0.11
N LEU A 160 7.10 9.20 -0.60
CA LEU A 160 8.11 8.15 -0.70
C LEU A 160 9.42 8.69 -1.29
N ARG A 161 10.51 8.08 -0.86
CA ARG A 161 11.86 8.34 -1.37
C ARG A 161 12.51 7.04 -1.84
N LYS A 162 13.51 7.16 -2.66
CA LYS A 162 14.37 6.02 -3.02
C LYS A 162 14.90 5.34 -1.74
N TRP A 163 14.87 4.02 -1.73
CA TRP A 163 15.28 3.14 -0.63
C TRP A 163 14.30 3.06 0.54
N ASP A 164 13.14 3.72 0.48
CA ASP A 164 12.09 3.44 1.46
C ASP A 164 11.69 1.96 1.38
N ARG A 165 11.46 1.40 2.56
CA ARG A 165 10.93 0.06 2.75
C ARG A 165 9.50 0.16 3.22
N LEU A 166 8.62 -0.58 2.57
CA LEU A 166 7.21 -0.65 2.90
C LEU A 166 6.89 -2.06 3.37
N ASP A 167 6.53 -2.20 4.63
CA ASP A 167 6.06 -3.45 5.18
C ASP A 167 4.60 -3.66 4.78
N VAL A 168 4.22 -4.92 4.56
CA VAL A 168 2.87 -5.31 4.17
C VAL A 168 2.24 -6.08 5.31
N GLY A 169 1.03 -5.73 5.67
CA GLY A 169 0.28 -6.40 6.72
C GLY A 169 -0.07 -7.85 6.37
N PRO A 170 -0.56 -8.63 7.33
CA PRO A 170 -0.97 -10.00 7.07
C PRO A 170 -2.16 -10.03 6.10
N ALA A 171 -2.04 -10.77 5.02
CA ALA A 171 -3.16 -11.03 4.13
C ALA A 171 -4.23 -11.82 4.87
N ARG A 172 -5.50 -11.41 4.77
CA ARG A 172 -6.60 -12.26 5.22
C ARG A 172 -6.63 -13.51 4.39
N ALA A 173 -6.74 -14.67 5.05
CA ALA A 173 -7.06 -15.89 4.35
C ALA A 173 -8.34 -15.63 3.54
N ALA A 174 -8.31 -15.90 2.22
CA ALA A 174 -9.49 -15.80 1.40
C ALA A 174 -10.59 -16.66 2.06
N GLY A 175 -11.59 -15.99 2.65
CA GLY A 175 -12.75 -16.69 3.17
C GLY A 175 -13.34 -17.48 2.01
N LYS A 176 -13.55 -18.79 2.22
CA LYS A 176 -14.41 -19.56 1.31
C LYS A 176 -15.75 -18.82 1.24
N PRO A 177 -16.32 -18.68 0.05
CA PRO A 177 -17.64 -18.09 -0.14
C PRO A 177 -18.71 -18.85 0.66
#